data_a175ac01badd081d3b81230e63833a19
#
_entry.id   a175ac01badd081d3b81230e63833a19
#
_cell.length_a   1.000
_cell.length_b   1.000
_cell.length_c   1.000
_cell.angle_alpha   90.00
_cell.angle_beta   90.00
_cell.angle_gamma   90.00
#
_symmetry.space_group_name_H-M   'P 1'
#
loop_
_entity.id
_entity.type
_entity.pdbx_description
1 polymer ?
#
loop_
_entity_poly.entity_id
_entity_poly.type
_entity_poly.pdbx_seq_one_letter_code
_entity_poly.pdbx_strand_id
1 'polypeptide(L)'
;MPQWLNTWNAKMAKWLWWVVLVGVVASLPVVYAREQTETSADQVAIVMDYRDLLQVSNSQVDPRRFVQEQIGLLKDAGVNGMVVFESTLEELSWAGEVNVYNATQAALLEDRVSPPEDNGTYVVFNHPENEATLRPIIEWAFRHHGAEVTNWSIKGHTGLRLSMGYDDALLRPMQPNPIAIKSLTDAGFLVFPRLSDRFDPFDQTEVAKWLKSYQELGIDRVLFDGEAVTGFGDDDKKKKGITRFAGELKKHGIGVAIFENLRIPQKGMSKLANQLGYNAIRAHSVGEAEMTVIKKPVLEDRLVLAVKDRNIRLLYLNAVSVRDATKGQVTHPLKNIVDVLQGEKDDDGDTVSVGAVKQLHDFGFEVGSPKAFQVEHAPAEKVLRGIAMLGAIVLVALTIGLFLPSLMLPSLIAGAVGGAGLYVLSSTLMVQALALLAAIAAPTAAVVLLVKRIRVLRDGAGEQAMSPLHRLGGALLLFVRTTILSLAAVPLVVAMLNHISYSLVLQQFRGVSVLHLLPIALVALYVFLYGSGNTVVGNAKKILAMPLTALWTAGG
;
A
#
# COMPACT_ATOMS: atom_id res chain seq x y z
N MET A 1 -52.29 3.31 3.13
CA MET A 1 -51.78 4.62 3.54
C MET A 1 -52.73 5.72 3.10
N PRO A 2 -52.95 6.79 3.89
CA PRO A 2 -53.78 7.93 3.48
C PRO A 2 -53.20 8.57 2.21
N GLN A 3 -54.02 8.91 1.22
CA GLN A 3 -53.61 9.50 -0.06
C GLN A 3 -52.77 10.79 0.10
N TRP A 4 -53.03 11.57 1.14
CA TRP A 4 -52.29 12.81 1.42
C TRP A 4 -50.82 12.57 1.75
N LEU A 5 -50.47 11.46 2.42
CA LEU A 5 -49.08 11.06 2.71
C LEU A 5 -48.30 10.71 1.44
N ASN A 6 -48.92 10.07 0.46
CA ASN A 6 -48.27 9.74 -0.81
C ASN A 6 -48.00 10.99 -1.67
N THR A 7 -48.94 11.95 -1.69
CA THR A 7 -48.77 13.23 -2.40
C THR A 7 -47.71 14.11 -1.75
N TRP A 8 -47.64 14.10 -0.42
CA TRP A 8 -46.64 14.82 0.35
C TRP A 8 -45.24 14.21 0.15
N ASN A 9 -45.12 12.90 0.26
CA ASN A 9 -43.85 12.18 -0.03
C ASN A 9 -43.37 12.44 -1.45
N ALA A 10 -44.23 12.47 -2.45
CA ALA A 10 -43.86 12.76 -3.83
C ALA A 10 -43.36 14.22 -4.04
N LYS A 11 -43.97 15.18 -3.35
CA LYS A 11 -43.50 16.58 -3.36
C LYS A 11 -42.14 16.70 -2.64
N MET A 12 -42.02 16.12 -1.43
CA MET A 12 -40.76 16.11 -0.69
C MET A 12 -39.63 15.46 -1.46
N ALA A 13 -39.87 14.33 -2.11
CA ALA A 13 -38.83 13.63 -2.89
C ALA A 13 -38.22 14.54 -3.97
N LYS A 14 -39.00 15.41 -4.61
CA LYS A 14 -38.48 16.38 -5.60
C LYS A 14 -37.52 17.39 -4.95
N TRP A 15 -37.85 17.90 -3.75
CA TRP A 15 -36.97 18.83 -3.03
C TRP A 15 -35.72 18.13 -2.48
N LEU A 16 -35.85 16.90 -2.03
CA LEU A 16 -34.72 16.10 -1.52
C LEU A 16 -33.66 15.84 -2.59
N TRP A 17 -34.01 15.71 -3.87
CA TRP A 17 -33.03 15.62 -4.96
C TRP A 17 -32.15 16.89 -5.07
N TRP A 18 -32.68 18.04 -4.74
CA TRP A 18 -31.88 19.29 -4.67
C TRP A 18 -30.87 19.23 -3.52
N VAL A 19 -31.23 18.63 -2.39
CA VAL A 19 -30.28 18.43 -1.28
C VAL A 19 -29.14 17.48 -1.69
N VAL A 20 -29.44 16.41 -2.44
CA VAL A 20 -28.41 15.55 -3.01
C VAL A 20 -27.50 16.34 -3.94
N LEU A 21 -28.07 17.16 -4.84
CA LEU A 21 -27.28 18.00 -5.75
C LEU A 21 -26.39 18.98 -5.00
N VAL A 22 -26.91 19.65 -3.96
CA VAL A 22 -26.11 20.54 -3.10
C VAL A 22 -24.98 19.76 -2.41
N GLY A 23 -25.26 18.54 -1.93
CA GLY A 23 -24.22 17.64 -1.37
C GLY A 23 -23.11 17.31 -2.37
N VAL A 24 -23.49 16.99 -3.60
CA VAL A 24 -22.54 16.71 -4.69
C VAL A 24 -21.70 17.94 -5.01
N VAL A 25 -22.32 19.12 -5.18
CA VAL A 25 -21.60 20.37 -5.47
C VAL A 25 -20.67 20.74 -4.31
N ALA A 26 -21.13 20.61 -3.06
CA ALA A 26 -20.32 20.88 -1.87
C ALA A 26 -19.13 19.93 -1.71
N SER A 27 -19.19 18.73 -2.30
CA SER A 27 -18.07 17.79 -2.26
C SER A 27 -16.96 18.10 -3.28
N LEU A 28 -17.24 18.84 -4.37
CA LEU A 28 -16.26 19.10 -5.44
C LEU A 28 -14.99 19.83 -4.96
N PRO A 29 -15.05 20.87 -4.09
CA PRO A 29 -13.82 21.49 -3.57
C PRO A 29 -12.96 20.51 -2.75
N VAL A 30 -13.58 19.56 -2.03
CA VAL A 30 -12.87 18.53 -1.27
C VAL A 30 -12.21 17.51 -2.20
N VAL A 31 -12.90 17.13 -3.29
CA VAL A 31 -12.34 16.26 -4.34
C VAL A 31 -11.13 16.94 -5.00
N TYR A 32 -11.23 18.24 -5.32
CA TYR A 32 -10.14 19.01 -5.90
C TYR A 32 -8.93 19.11 -4.95
N ALA A 33 -9.15 19.39 -3.66
CA ALA A 33 -8.07 19.42 -2.67
C ALA A 33 -7.37 18.05 -2.54
N ARG A 34 -8.13 16.96 -2.65
CA ARG A 34 -7.55 15.61 -2.68
C ARG A 34 -6.70 15.38 -3.92
N GLU A 35 -7.16 15.79 -5.09
CA GLU A 35 -6.39 15.72 -6.34
C GLU A 35 -5.07 16.50 -6.20
N GLN A 36 -5.12 17.74 -5.68
CA GLN A 36 -3.91 18.53 -5.42
C GLN A 36 -2.96 17.83 -4.43
N THR A 37 -3.49 17.19 -3.38
CA THR A 37 -2.70 16.39 -2.46
C THR A 37 -2.00 15.23 -3.19
N GLU A 38 -2.72 14.46 -4.00
CA GLU A 38 -2.17 13.28 -4.68
C GLU A 38 -1.19 13.64 -5.81
N THR A 39 -1.32 14.82 -6.42
CA THR A 39 -0.40 15.35 -7.43
C THR A 39 0.77 16.14 -6.84
N SER A 40 0.80 16.40 -5.53
CA SER A 40 1.87 17.17 -4.88
C SER A 40 3.23 16.47 -4.84
N ALA A 41 3.30 15.20 -5.16
CA ALA A 41 4.51 14.39 -5.19
C ALA A 41 4.61 13.66 -6.53
N ASP A 42 5.54 14.07 -7.37
CA ASP A 42 5.80 13.56 -8.72
C ASP A 42 7.09 12.74 -8.81
N GLN A 43 7.97 12.83 -7.79
CA GLN A 43 9.23 12.10 -7.77
C GLN A 43 9.04 10.67 -7.26
N VAL A 44 9.69 9.74 -7.96
CA VAL A 44 9.65 8.30 -7.68
C VAL A 44 11.07 7.77 -7.49
N ALA A 45 11.31 7.07 -6.39
CA ALA A 45 12.54 6.31 -6.21
C ALA A 45 12.37 4.90 -6.80
N ILE A 46 13.34 4.49 -7.60
CA ILE A 46 13.50 3.10 -8.05
C ILE A 46 14.68 2.54 -7.28
N VAL A 47 14.40 1.62 -6.37
CA VAL A 47 15.40 1.13 -5.42
C VAL A 47 15.65 -0.36 -5.59
N MET A 48 16.91 -0.75 -5.38
CA MET A 48 17.37 -2.13 -5.43
C MET A 48 17.70 -2.64 -4.02
N ASP A 49 17.39 -3.89 -3.74
CA ASP A 49 17.87 -4.56 -2.53
C ASP A 49 19.39 -4.77 -2.62
N TYR A 50 20.14 -4.10 -1.75
CA TYR A 50 21.61 -4.25 -1.75
C TYR A 50 22.07 -5.62 -1.24
N ARG A 51 21.32 -6.22 -0.32
CA ARG A 51 21.58 -7.58 0.18
C ARG A 51 21.49 -8.62 -0.93
N ASP A 52 20.52 -8.47 -1.84
CA ASP A 52 20.39 -9.37 -2.99
C ASP A 52 21.62 -9.28 -3.92
N LEU A 53 22.16 -8.08 -4.13
CA LEU A 53 23.40 -7.91 -4.91
C LEU A 53 24.57 -8.62 -4.25
N LEU A 54 24.73 -8.53 -2.93
CA LEU A 54 25.75 -9.24 -2.17
C LEU A 54 25.55 -10.76 -2.28
N GLN A 55 24.32 -11.23 -2.15
CA GLN A 55 24.02 -12.65 -2.26
C GLN A 55 24.33 -13.21 -3.66
N VAL A 56 23.94 -12.47 -4.72
CA VAL A 56 24.25 -12.86 -6.10
C VAL A 56 25.77 -12.87 -6.32
N SER A 57 26.48 -11.86 -5.82
CA SER A 57 27.93 -11.74 -5.98
C SER A 57 28.69 -12.91 -5.37
N ASN A 58 28.15 -13.52 -4.32
CA ASN A 58 28.76 -14.69 -3.66
C ASN A 58 28.86 -15.94 -4.56
N SER A 59 28.14 -15.95 -5.68
CA SER A 59 28.26 -16.97 -6.73
C SER A 59 29.30 -16.63 -7.80
N GLN A 60 29.96 -15.47 -7.73
CA GLN A 60 30.93 -15.00 -8.72
C GLN A 60 32.37 -15.22 -8.26
N VAL A 61 33.28 -15.26 -9.22
CA VAL A 61 34.72 -15.43 -8.94
C VAL A 61 35.33 -14.20 -8.26
N ASP A 62 34.86 -13.01 -8.64
CA ASP A 62 35.25 -11.73 -8.05
C ASP A 62 33.98 -10.97 -7.59
N PRO A 63 33.51 -11.22 -6.36
CA PRO A 63 32.28 -10.62 -5.84
C PRO A 63 32.29 -9.10 -5.83
N ARG A 64 33.42 -8.49 -5.46
CA ARG A 64 33.51 -7.01 -5.35
C ARG A 64 33.40 -6.33 -6.70
N ARG A 65 34.14 -6.83 -7.66
CA ARG A 65 34.10 -6.33 -9.04
C ARG A 65 32.69 -6.49 -9.62
N PHE A 66 32.07 -7.64 -9.42
CA PHE A 66 30.70 -7.87 -9.86
C PHE A 66 29.73 -6.85 -9.28
N VAL A 67 29.75 -6.60 -7.95
CA VAL A 67 28.89 -5.61 -7.30
C VAL A 67 29.09 -4.22 -7.90
N GLN A 68 30.35 -3.80 -8.11
CA GLN A 68 30.66 -2.50 -8.70
C GLN A 68 30.12 -2.35 -10.13
N GLU A 69 30.29 -3.38 -10.96
CA GLU A 69 29.78 -3.42 -12.34
C GLU A 69 28.23 -3.37 -12.35
N GLN A 70 27.58 -4.16 -11.48
CA GLN A 70 26.11 -4.16 -11.40
C GLN A 70 25.54 -2.84 -10.86
N ILE A 71 26.16 -2.22 -9.88
CA ILE A 71 25.78 -0.88 -9.38
C ILE A 71 25.83 0.14 -10.52
N GLY A 72 26.86 0.11 -11.37
CA GLY A 72 26.94 0.99 -12.56
C GLY A 72 25.79 0.74 -13.53
N LEU A 73 25.57 -0.51 -13.93
CA LEU A 73 24.51 -0.90 -14.87
C LEU A 73 23.11 -0.51 -14.34
N LEU A 74 22.85 -0.76 -13.07
CA LEU A 74 21.58 -0.41 -12.43
C LEU A 74 21.36 1.10 -12.37
N LYS A 75 22.41 1.88 -12.07
CA LYS A 75 22.36 3.34 -12.06
C LYS A 75 22.04 3.88 -13.45
N ASP A 76 22.71 3.37 -14.48
CA ASP A 76 22.47 3.75 -15.86
C ASP A 76 21.06 3.36 -16.33
N ALA A 77 20.48 2.28 -15.76
CA ALA A 77 19.11 1.86 -16.02
C ALA A 77 18.05 2.70 -15.29
N GLY A 78 18.44 3.63 -14.41
CA GLY A 78 17.52 4.50 -13.69
C GLY A 78 17.24 4.07 -12.24
N VAL A 79 17.94 3.06 -11.71
CA VAL A 79 17.93 2.79 -10.28
C VAL A 79 18.65 3.92 -9.57
N ASN A 80 17.93 4.68 -8.75
CA ASN A 80 18.48 5.85 -8.05
C ASN A 80 18.61 5.65 -6.54
N GLY A 81 18.23 4.48 -6.02
CA GLY A 81 18.35 4.19 -4.60
C GLY A 81 18.71 2.74 -4.28
N MET A 82 19.25 2.54 -3.08
CA MET A 82 19.60 1.23 -2.53
C MET A 82 18.98 1.05 -1.16
N VAL A 83 18.46 -0.15 -0.90
CA VAL A 83 17.94 -0.52 0.42
C VAL A 83 19.01 -1.32 1.15
N VAL A 84 19.35 -0.87 2.36
CA VAL A 84 20.33 -1.52 3.23
C VAL A 84 19.62 -2.05 4.46
N PHE A 85 19.65 -3.35 4.65
CA PHE A 85 19.03 -4.02 5.80
C PHE A 85 19.84 -3.86 7.08
N GLU A 86 19.20 -4.17 8.20
CA GLU A 86 19.92 -4.54 9.42
C GLU A 86 20.89 -5.65 9.08
N SER A 87 22.18 -5.39 9.26
CA SER A 87 23.24 -6.33 8.87
C SER A 87 23.23 -7.58 9.73
N THR A 88 23.72 -8.67 9.16
CA THR A 88 24.05 -9.91 9.87
C THR A 88 25.53 -10.24 9.65
N LEU A 89 26.08 -11.17 10.44
CA LEU A 89 27.44 -11.65 10.19
C LEU A 89 27.55 -12.31 8.83
N GLU A 90 26.49 -12.96 8.36
CA GLU A 90 26.43 -13.56 7.04
C GLU A 90 26.53 -12.49 5.94
N GLU A 91 25.77 -11.39 6.04
CA GLU A 91 25.83 -10.29 5.08
C GLU A 91 27.18 -9.56 5.10
N LEU A 92 27.76 -9.34 6.28
CA LEU A 92 29.11 -8.79 6.40
C LEU A 92 30.18 -9.70 5.77
N SER A 93 29.98 -11.03 5.84
CA SER A 93 30.85 -12.00 5.17
C SER A 93 30.69 -11.94 3.65
N TRP A 94 29.47 -11.84 3.12
CA TRP A 94 29.23 -11.63 1.67
C TRP A 94 29.84 -10.33 1.15
N ALA A 95 29.79 -9.28 1.96
CA ALA A 95 30.44 -8.01 1.65
C ALA A 95 31.99 -8.08 1.72
N GLY A 96 32.53 -9.19 2.25
CA GLY A 96 33.97 -9.37 2.44
C GLY A 96 34.57 -8.56 3.60
N GLU A 97 33.73 -8.06 4.51
CA GLU A 97 34.17 -7.28 5.66
C GLU A 97 34.74 -8.15 6.80
N VAL A 98 34.14 -9.32 6.99
CA VAL A 98 34.55 -10.29 7.99
C VAL A 98 34.61 -11.70 7.44
N ASN A 99 35.40 -12.55 8.06
CA ASN A 99 35.29 -14.01 7.92
C ASN A 99 34.70 -14.55 9.22
N VAL A 100 33.75 -15.49 9.09
CA VAL A 100 33.07 -16.12 10.23
C VAL A 100 33.36 -17.61 10.26
N TYR A 101 33.78 -18.11 11.39
CA TYR A 101 34.17 -19.50 11.58
C TYR A 101 33.41 -20.12 12.76
N ASN A 102 33.08 -21.41 12.65
CA ASN A 102 32.65 -22.19 13.80
C ASN A 102 33.87 -22.64 14.64
N ALA A 103 33.62 -23.17 15.82
CA ALA A 103 34.68 -23.56 16.77
C ALA A 103 35.68 -24.57 16.15
N THR A 104 35.19 -25.52 15.34
CA THR A 104 36.07 -26.51 14.69
C THR A 104 36.98 -25.86 13.64
N GLN A 105 36.44 -24.97 12.81
CA GLN A 105 37.20 -24.22 11.81
C GLN A 105 38.23 -23.31 12.46
N ALA A 106 37.83 -22.58 13.55
CA ALA A 106 38.74 -21.72 14.28
C ALA A 106 39.90 -22.52 14.91
N ALA A 107 39.61 -23.66 15.51
CA ALA A 107 40.63 -24.53 16.08
C ALA A 107 41.62 -25.08 15.03
N LEU A 108 41.10 -25.45 13.85
CA LEU A 108 41.97 -25.88 12.72
C LEU A 108 42.90 -24.75 12.25
N LEU A 109 42.44 -23.51 12.23
CA LEU A 109 43.28 -22.35 11.91
C LEU A 109 44.41 -22.12 12.93
N GLU A 110 44.17 -22.51 14.19
CA GLU A 110 45.15 -22.47 15.29
C GLU A 110 46.00 -23.73 15.41
N ASP A 111 45.90 -24.67 14.45
CA ASP A 111 46.61 -25.95 14.46
C ASP A 111 46.31 -26.82 15.70
N ARG A 112 45.07 -26.75 16.22
CA ARG A 112 44.57 -27.49 17.40
C ARG A 112 43.24 -28.19 17.14
N VAL A 113 42.89 -29.11 18.03
CA VAL A 113 41.58 -29.76 18.02
C VAL A 113 40.59 -28.91 18.83
N SER A 114 39.38 -28.74 18.33
CA SER A 114 38.31 -28.01 19.05
C SER A 114 37.94 -28.78 20.32
N PRO A 115 37.84 -28.10 21.47
CA PRO A 115 37.26 -28.69 22.68
C PRO A 115 35.81 -29.09 22.44
N PRO A 116 35.33 -30.22 22.96
CA PRO A 116 33.95 -30.67 22.76
C PRO A 116 32.89 -29.69 23.28
N GLU A 117 33.24 -28.87 24.27
CA GLU A 117 32.36 -27.90 24.92
C GLU A 117 32.31 -26.55 24.18
N ASP A 118 33.19 -26.32 23.22
CA ASP A 118 33.22 -25.05 22.49
C ASP A 118 32.35 -25.14 21.22
N ASN A 119 31.22 -24.45 21.26
CA ASN A 119 30.33 -24.23 20.13
C ASN A 119 30.18 -22.74 19.79
N GLY A 120 31.21 -21.93 20.12
CA GLY A 120 31.23 -20.51 19.85
C GLY A 120 31.43 -20.18 18.37
N THR A 121 31.12 -18.92 18.06
CA THR A 121 31.37 -18.33 16.72
C THR A 121 32.57 -17.41 16.80
N TYR A 122 33.40 -17.47 15.77
CA TYR A 122 34.65 -16.72 15.69
C TYR A 122 34.60 -15.79 14.48
N VAL A 123 34.85 -14.51 14.66
CA VAL A 123 34.80 -13.47 13.64
C VAL A 123 36.19 -12.88 13.46
N VAL A 124 36.67 -12.77 12.24
CA VAL A 124 37.92 -12.10 11.87
C VAL A 124 37.59 -10.90 10.99
N PHE A 125 38.18 -9.75 11.29
CA PHE A 125 38.07 -8.56 10.46
C PHE A 125 39.05 -8.67 9.27
N ASN A 126 38.53 -8.57 8.06
CA ASN A 126 39.35 -8.64 6.83
C ASN A 126 40.05 -7.32 6.54
N HIS A 127 39.47 -6.20 7.00
CA HIS A 127 39.94 -4.84 6.77
C HIS A 127 40.20 -4.14 8.10
N PRO A 128 41.47 -3.93 8.50
CA PRO A 128 41.80 -3.23 9.76
C PRO A 128 41.23 -1.82 9.84
N GLU A 129 41.09 -1.14 8.70
CA GLU A 129 40.48 0.21 8.63
C GLU A 129 38.98 0.20 8.95
N ASN A 130 38.28 -0.89 8.67
CA ASN A 130 36.84 -1.03 8.93
C ASN A 130 36.53 -1.59 10.31
N GLU A 131 37.51 -2.21 10.96
CA GLU A 131 37.35 -2.81 12.29
C GLU A 131 36.88 -1.79 13.34
N ALA A 132 37.43 -0.57 13.32
CA ALA A 132 37.05 0.49 14.26
C ALA A 132 35.56 0.85 14.16
N THR A 133 34.94 0.63 12.99
CA THR A 133 33.51 0.87 12.77
C THR A 133 32.67 -0.37 13.11
N LEU A 134 33.10 -1.56 12.67
CA LEU A 134 32.28 -2.78 12.76
C LEU A 134 32.36 -3.46 14.14
N ARG A 135 33.54 -3.41 14.80
CA ARG A 135 33.70 -4.04 16.10
C ARG A 135 32.70 -3.56 17.15
N PRO A 136 32.49 -2.26 17.38
CA PRO A 136 31.50 -1.78 18.37
C PRO A 136 30.07 -2.23 18.03
N ILE A 137 29.72 -2.33 16.73
CA ILE A 137 28.40 -2.76 16.25
C ILE A 137 28.17 -4.23 16.61
N ILE A 138 29.14 -5.10 16.27
CA ILE A 138 29.08 -6.53 16.57
C ILE A 138 29.04 -6.75 18.08
N GLU A 139 29.93 -6.10 18.83
CA GLU A 139 29.97 -6.24 20.29
C GLU A 139 28.67 -5.80 20.96
N TRP A 140 28.12 -4.66 20.56
CA TRP A 140 26.86 -4.19 21.12
C TRP A 140 25.71 -5.15 20.80
N ALA A 141 25.55 -5.55 19.54
CA ALA A 141 24.43 -6.39 19.10
C ALA A 141 24.46 -7.75 19.81
N PHE A 142 25.62 -8.41 19.87
CA PHE A 142 25.73 -9.73 20.50
C PHE A 142 25.57 -9.68 22.01
N ARG A 143 26.11 -8.66 22.69
CA ARG A 143 25.85 -8.43 24.14
C ARG A 143 24.38 -8.11 24.42
N HIS A 144 23.73 -7.35 23.55
CA HIS A 144 22.28 -7.08 23.65
C HIS A 144 21.46 -8.38 23.56
N HIS A 145 21.88 -9.33 22.75
CA HIS A 145 21.28 -10.66 22.65
C HIS A 145 21.77 -11.66 23.72
N GLY A 146 22.51 -11.19 24.71
CA GLY A 146 22.94 -11.99 25.87
C GLY A 146 24.17 -12.87 25.61
N ALA A 147 24.88 -12.70 24.49
CA ALA A 147 26.13 -13.40 24.25
C ALA A 147 27.31 -12.71 24.92
N GLU A 148 28.23 -13.50 25.49
CA GLU A 148 29.52 -13.00 25.89
C GLU A 148 30.41 -12.78 24.67
N VAL A 149 31.09 -11.63 24.60
CA VAL A 149 31.98 -11.27 23.48
C VAL A 149 33.37 -11.04 24.05
N THR A 150 34.32 -11.83 23.57
CA THR A 150 35.72 -11.77 23.95
C THR A 150 36.63 -11.52 22.75
N ASN A 151 37.79 -10.92 23.00
CA ASN A 151 38.79 -10.72 21.95
C ASN A 151 39.36 -12.08 21.48
N TRP A 152 39.54 -12.20 20.20
CA TRP A 152 40.23 -13.31 19.58
C TRP A 152 41.18 -12.79 18.51
N SER A 153 42.25 -13.52 18.24
CA SER A 153 43.19 -13.18 17.16
C SER A 153 43.79 -14.43 16.56
N ILE A 154 44.04 -14.40 15.27
CA ILE A 154 44.60 -15.53 14.53
C ILE A 154 45.56 -15.03 13.46
N LYS A 155 46.79 -15.55 13.45
CA LYS A 155 47.81 -15.28 12.41
C LYS A 155 48.01 -13.77 12.12
N GLY A 156 47.95 -12.95 13.18
CA GLY A 156 48.12 -11.51 13.07
C GLY A 156 46.84 -10.70 12.73
N HIS A 157 45.72 -11.36 12.51
CA HIS A 157 44.43 -10.72 12.32
C HIS A 157 43.67 -10.62 13.65
N THR A 158 43.04 -9.49 13.88
CA THR A 158 42.17 -9.24 15.04
C THR A 158 40.76 -9.76 14.79
N GLY A 159 40.12 -10.20 15.85
CA GLY A 159 38.78 -10.77 15.76
C GLY A 159 38.05 -10.80 17.10
N LEU A 160 36.92 -11.46 17.10
CA LEU A 160 36.04 -11.66 18.25
C LEU A 160 35.63 -13.13 18.35
N ARG A 161 35.51 -13.62 19.60
CA ARG A 161 34.81 -14.86 19.92
C ARG A 161 33.47 -14.51 20.56
N LEU A 162 32.41 -15.08 20.02
CA LEU A 162 31.02 -14.90 20.47
C LEU A 162 30.55 -16.20 21.12
N SER A 163 30.02 -16.13 22.35
CA SER A 163 29.43 -17.28 23.06
C SER A 163 28.02 -17.61 22.52
N MET A 164 27.92 -17.83 21.20
CA MET A 164 26.69 -18.15 20.48
C MET A 164 27.01 -19.16 19.38
N GLY A 165 26.09 -20.12 19.15
CA GLY A 165 26.24 -21.11 18.09
C GLY A 165 26.29 -20.46 16.71
N TYR A 166 27.08 -21.07 15.80
CA TYR A 166 27.41 -20.52 14.49
C TYR A 166 26.17 -20.11 13.67
N ASP A 167 25.21 -21.04 13.50
CA ASP A 167 24.02 -20.77 12.68
C ASP A 167 23.13 -19.65 13.27
N ASP A 168 23.03 -19.59 14.59
CA ASP A 168 22.32 -18.52 15.29
C ASP A 168 23.04 -17.18 15.14
N ALA A 169 24.35 -17.16 15.28
CA ALA A 169 25.17 -15.96 15.19
C ALA A 169 25.11 -15.34 13.80
N LEU A 170 25.09 -16.16 12.73
CA LEU A 170 25.00 -15.70 11.35
C LEU A 170 23.75 -14.86 11.08
N LEU A 171 22.64 -15.15 11.78
CA LEU A 171 21.33 -14.55 11.51
C LEU A 171 20.97 -13.39 12.46
N ARG A 172 21.76 -13.14 13.50
CA ARG A 172 21.46 -12.07 14.47
C ARG A 172 21.54 -10.69 13.81
N PRO A 173 20.47 -9.88 13.93
CA PRO A 173 20.46 -8.55 13.34
C PRO A 173 21.38 -7.61 14.11
N MET A 174 22.01 -6.75 13.35
CA MET A 174 22.83 -5.63 13.83
C MET A 174 22.37 -4.36 13.13
N GLN A 175 22.87 -3.22 13.54
CA GLN A 175 22.67 -1.97 12.81
C GLN A 175 22.99 -2.15 11.31
N PRO A 176 22.22 -1.50 10.40
CA PRO A 176 22.59 -1.44 8.97
C PRO A 176 24.04 -0.99 8.78
N ASN A 177 24.78 -1.69 7.91
CA ASN A 177 26.22 -1.49 7.74
C ASN A 177 26.57 -0.04 7.36
N PRO A 178 27.18 0.76 8.22
CA PRO A 178 27.46 2.17 7.94
C PRO A 178 28.51 2.37 6.84
N ILE A 179 29.37 1.38 6.61
CA ILE A 179 30.36 1.40 5.53
C ILE A 179 29.66 1.28 4.19
N ALA A 180 28.72 0.32 4.07
CA ALA A 180 27.92 0.16 2.87
C ALA A 180 27.05 1.40 2.62
N ILE A 181 26.36 1.91 3.66
CA ILE A 181 25.54 3.13 3.57
C ILE A 181 26.38 4.29 3.04
N LYS A 182 27.55 4.54 3.63
CA LYS A 182 28.44 5.62 3.19
C LYS A 182 28.91 5.42 1.75
N SER A 183 29.37 4.23 1.40
CA SER A 183 29.86 3.92 0.04
C SER A 183 28.77 4.12 -1.02
N LEU A 184 27.54 3.71 -0.76
CA LEU A 184 26.40 3.89 -1.66
C LEU A 184 25.98 5.35 -1.77
N THR A 185 26.01 6.09 -0.66
CA THR A 185 25.73 7.53 -0.66
C THR A 185 26.81 8.29 -1.44
N ASP A 186 28.09 7.97 -1.23
CA ASP A 186 29.21 8.57 -1.97
C ASP A 186 29.14 8.24 -3.48
N ALA A 187 28.59 7.07 -3.84
CA ALA A 187 28.29 6.70 -5.23
C ALA A 187 27.07 7.44 -5.82
N GLY A 188 26.38 8.28 -5.02
CA GLY A 188 25.26 9.13 -5.44
C GLY A 188 23.91 8.42 -5.45
N PHE A 189 23.73 7.33 -4.70
CA PHE A 189 22.43 6.70 -4.49
C PHE A 189 21.70 7.32 -3.29
N LEU A 190 20.39 7.36 -3.38
CA LEU A 190 19.53 7.48 -2.21
C LEU A 190 19.64 6.17 -1.41
N VAL A 191 19.89 6.26 -0.13
CA VAL A 191 19.97 5.07 0.71
C VAL A 191 18.75 5.00 1.63
N PHE A 192 18.13 3.82 1.68
CA PHE A 192 16.96 3.54 2.48
C PHE A 192 17.28 2.43 3.49
N PRO A 193 17.63 2.76 4.75
CA PRO A 193 17.80 1.74 5.78
C PRO A 193 16.50 0.98 6.03
N ARG A 194 16.57 -0.35 6.08
CA ARG A 194 15.43 -1.21 6.37
C ARG A 194 15.60 -1.83 7.75
N LEU A 195 14.77 -1.36 8.69
CA LEU A 195 14.80 -1.70 10.11
C LEU A 195 13.74 -2.74 10.45
N SER A 196 13.89 -3.41 11.58
CA SER A 196 12.94 -4.43 12.05
C SER A 196 12.54 -4.22 13.51
N ASP A 197 11.65 -5.09 14.00
CA ASP A 197 11.28 -5.19 15.41
C ASP A 197 12.02 -6.36 16.11
N ARG A 198 13.19 -6.76 15.58
CA ARG A 198 13.96 -7.90 16.10
C ARG A 198 14.89 -7.55 17.26
N PHE A 199 15.08 -6.25 17.56
CA PHE A 199 15.79 -5.80 18.76
C PHE A 199 14.83 -5.71 19.96
N ASP A 200 14.84 -6.72 20.80
CA ASP A 200 14.05 -6.79 22.03
C ASP A 200 15.02 -6.93 23.22
N PRO A 201 14.97 -6.03 24.19
CA PRO A 201 14.15 -4.82 24.31
C PRO A 201 14.58 -3.69 23.35
N PHE A 202 13.62 -2.83 22.96
CA PHE A 202 13.90 -1.65 22.14
C PHE A 202 14.83 -0.66 22.85
N ASP A 203 16.02 -0.44 22.27
CA ASP A 203 17.00 0.52 22.78
C ASP A 203 16.89 1.86 22.04
N GLN A 204 16.21 2.82 22.67
CA GLN A 204 16.05 4.17 22.12
C GLN A 204 17.39 4.89 21.92
N THR A 205 18.35 4.68 22.84
CA THR A 205 19.63 5.40 22.81
C THR A 205 20.46 4.96 21.61
N GLU A 206 20.48 3.66 21.34
CA GLU A 206 21.24 3.11 20.24
C GLU A 206 20.59 3.47 18.90
N VAL A 207 19.27 3.31 18.78
CA VAL A 207 18.53 3.70 17.58
C VAL A 207 18.67 5.21 17.29
N ALA A 208 18.70 6.06 18.32
CA ALA A 208 18.94 7.50 18.12
C ALA A 208 20.31 7.81 17.50
N LYS A 209 21.36 7.02 17.82
CA LYS A 209 22.68 7.15 17.18
C LYS A 209 22.60 6.80 15.70
N TRP A 210 21.90 5.71 15.35
CA TRP A 210 21.71 5.33 13.94
C TRP A 210 21.00 6.41 13.17
N LEU A 211 19.86 6.89 13.68
CA LEU A 211 19.06 7.94 13.02
C LEU A 211 19.83 9.25 12.87
N LYS A 212 20.69 9.58 13.85
CA LYS A 212 21.59 10.75 13.75
C LYS A 212 22.58 10.59 12.58
N SER A 213 23.23 9.43 12.47
CA SER A 213 24.15 9.17 11.35
C SER A 213 23.43 9.17 10.01
N TYR A 214 22.19 8.70 9.94
CA TYR A 214 21.38 8.77 8.73
C TYR A 214 21.09 10.23 8.32
N GLN A 215 20.70 11.07 9.27
CA GLN A 215 20.50 12.50 9.02
C GLN A 215 21.76 13.19 8.51
N GLU A 216 22.93 12.87 9.09
CA GLU A 216 24.23 13.41 8.67
C GLU A 216 24.60 13.01 7.23
N LEU A 217 24.11 11.86 6.74
CA LEU A 217 24.27 11.37 5.37
C LEU A 217 23.14 11.78 4.42
N GLY A 218 22.19 12.62 4.89
CA GLY A 218 21.08 13.08 4.07
C GLY A 218 19.99 12.03 3.84
N ILE A 219 19.96 10.95 4.61
CA ILE A 219 18.93 9.92 4.56
C ILE A 219 17.67 10.44 5.27
N ASP A 220 16.58 10.53 4.52
CA ASP A 220 15.32 11.13 5.00
C ASP A 220 14.19 10.11 5.21
N ARG A 221 14.43 8.81 4.93
CA ARG A 221 13.41 7.75 5.04
C ARG A 221 13.99 6.42 5.45
N VAL A 222 13.17 5.66 6.19
CA VAL A 222 13.43 4.26 6.53
C VAL A 222 12.28 3.36 6.08
N LEU A 223 12.59 2.10 5.83
CA LEU A 223 11.66 1.01 5.55
C LEU A 223 11.64 0.05 6.73
N PHE A 224 10.67 -0.88 6.72
CA PHE A 224 10.60 -1.93 7.74
C PHE A 224 10.63 -3.31 7.12
N ASP A 225 11.28 -4.22 7.82
CA ASP A 225 11.33 -5.65 7.53
C ASP A 225 10.43 -6.42 8.50
N GLY A 226 9.87 -7.56 8.02
CA GLY A 226 9.01 -8.41 8.83
C GLY A 226 7.60 -7.85 9.04
N GLU A 227 6.93 -8.35 10.08
CA GLU A 227 5.50 -8.13 10.33
C GLU A 227 5.19 -6.84 11.12
N ALA A 228 6.19 -6.22 11.73
CA ALA A 228 6.00 -5.09 12.64
C ALA A 228 7.04 -3.99 12.42
N VAL A 229 6.68 -2.77 12.80
CA VAL A 229 7.62 -1.64 12.84
C VAL A 229 8.48 -1.70 14.09
N THR A 230 9.68 -1.14 14.04
CA THR A 230 10.61 -1.05 15.18
C THR A 230 9.94 -0.49 16.44
N GLY A 231 10.13 -1.16 17.56
CA GLY A 231 9.56 -0.81 18.85
C GLY A 231 8.13 -1.29 19.10
N PHE A 232 7.57 -2.11 18.19
CA PHE A 232 6.21 -2.66 18.36
C PHE A 232 6.15 -3.67 19.51
N GLY A 233 7.12 -4.57 19.66
CA GLY A 233 7.19 -5.54 20.77
C GLY A 233 7.17 -4.87 22.14
N ASP A 234 7.78 -3.69 22.24
CA ASP A 234 7.82 -2.86 23.44
C ASP A 234 6.75 -1.75 23.49
N ASP A 235 5.68 -1.86 22.71
CA ASP A 235 4.63 -0.81 22.63
C ASP A 235 3.49 -1.02 23.64
N ASP A 236 3.81 -1.40 24.86
CA ASP A 236 2.87 -1.44 25.98
C ASP A 236 2.61 -0.04 26.59
N LYS A 237 1.69 0.02 27.56
CA LYS A 237 1.35 1.29 28.23
C LYS A 237 2.51 1.97 28.96
N LYS A 238 3.53 1.19 29.39
CA LYS A 238 4.69 1.68 30.15
C LYS A 238 5.85 2.03 29.22
N LYS A 239 6.22 1.11 28.35
CA LYS A 239 7.40 1.21 27.50
C LYS A 239 7.19 2.14 26.30
N LYS A 240 5.99 2.13 25.67
CA LYS A 240 5.62 3.01 24.54
C LYS A 240 6.65 3.02 23.40
N GLY A 241 7.11 1.84 22.99
CA GLY A 241 8.22 1.68 22.04
C GLY A 241 8.01 2.44 20.74
N ILE A 242 6.86 2.26 20.06
CA ILE A 242 6.54 3.01 18.83
C ILE A 242 6.57 4.53 19.07
N THR A 243 6.05 5.01 20.20
CA THR A 243 6.00 6.45 20.48
C THR A 243 7.39 7.04 20.67
N ARG A 244 8.29 6.31 21.36
CA ARG A 244 9.69 6.70 21.51
C ARG A 244 10.42 6.69 20.17
N PHE A 245 10.23 5.65 19.37
CA PHE A 245 10.80 5.56 18.03
C PHE A 245 10.30 6.68 17.10
N ALA A 246 9.00 6.96 17.09
CA ALA A 246 8.43 8.09 16.35
C ALA A 246 9.00 9.44 16.77
N GLY A 247 9.28 9.61 18.08
CA GLY A 247 9.93 10.80 18.61
C GLY A 247 11.34 11.01 18.04
N GLU A 248 12.13 9.94 17.97
CA GLU A 248 13.48 10.02 17.38
C GLU A 248 13.43 10.25 15.86
N LEU A 249 12.54 9.57 15.13
CA LEU A 249 12.35 9.82 13.70
C LEU A 249 11.99 11.29 13.41
N LYS A 250 11.06 11.87 14.18
CA LYS A 250 10.69 13.30 14.06
C LYS A 250 11.86 14.23 14.33
N LYS A 251 12.62 13.96 15.40
CA LYS A 251 13.77 14.77 15.78
C LYS A 251 14.81 14.86 14.67
N HIS A 252 14.96 13.79 13.90
CA HIS A 252 15.91 13.71 12.79
C HIS A 252 15.29 13.98 11.42
N GLY A 253 14.00 14.33 11.33
CA GLY A 253 13.30 14.64 10.08
C GLY A 253 13.08 13.43 9.17
N ILE A 254 13.17 12.20 9.70
CA ILE A 254 13.10 10.95 8.93
C ILE A 254 11.66 10.48 8.82
N GLY A 255 11.20 10.26 7.59
CA GLY A 255 9.91 9.65 7.27
C GLY A 255 9.99 8.14 7.09
N VAL A 256 8.87 7.53 6.67
CA VAL A 256 8.78 6.08 6.49
C VAL A 256 8.20 5.72 5.12
N ALA A 257 8.47 4.50 4.65
CA ALA A 257 7.78 3.93 3.50
C ALA A 257 6.85 2.78 3.91
N ILE A 258 5.68 2.71 3.26
CA ILE A 258 4.60 1.78 3.57
C ILE A 258 4.39 0.86 2.37
N PHE A 259 4.65 -0.44 2.54
CA PHE A 259 4.44 -1.43 1.49
C PHE A 259 2.95 -1.74 1.30
N GLU A 260 2.46 -1.67 0.06
CA GLU A 260 1.05 -1.95 -0.28
C GLU A 260 0.71 -3.44 -0.42
N ASN A 261 1.70 -4.28 -0.75
CA ASN A 261 1.48 -5.70 -1.08
C ASN A 261 1.22 -6.57 0.15
N LEU A 262 1.32 -6.03 1.34
CA LEU A 262 0.99 -6.74 2.57
C LEU A 262 -0.53 -6.85 2.70
N ARG A 263 -1.05 -8.04 2.94
CA ARG A 263 -2.48 -8.29 3.21
C ARG A 263 -3.02 -7.37 4.31
N ILE A 264 -2.18 -7.05 5.27
CA ILE A 264 -2.44 -6.17 6.40
C ILE A 264 -1.20 -5.28 6.53
N PRO A 265 -1.34 -3.95 6.73
CA PRO A 265 -0.22 -3.10 7.04
C PRO A 265 0.59 -3.66 8.21
N GLN A 266 1.91 -3.47 8.18
CA GLN A 266 2.78 -3.93 9.26
C GLN A 266 2.26 -3.48 10.61
N LYS A 267 2.33 -4.35 11.62
CA LYS A 267 1.85 -4.07 12.97
C LYS A 267 2.50 -2.79 13.50
N GLY A 268 1.70 -1.88 14.04
CA GLY A 268 2.18 -0.58 14.53
C GLY A 268 2.32 0.51 13.47
N MET A 269 2.33 0.20 12.16
CA MET A 269 2.55 1.17 11.08
C MET A 269 1.53 2.34 11.10
N SER A 270 0.26 2.05 11.29
CA SER A 270 -0.78 3.10 11.35
C SER A 270 -0.57 4.06 12.53
N LYS A 271 -0.13 3.56 13.68
CA LYS A 271 0.21 4.37 14.85
C LYS A 271 1.46 5.22 14.58
N LEU A 272 2.50 4.61 14.01
CA LEU A 272 3.74 5.29 13.67
C LEU A 272 3.51 6.40 12.66
N ALA A 273 2.85 6.12 11.54
CA ALA A 273 2.55 7.10 10.51
C ALA A 273 1.72 8.28 11.03
N ASN A 274 0.71 8.01 11.87
CA ASN A 274 -0.08 9.06 12.52
C ASN A 274 0.80 9.96 13.42
N GLN A 275 1.67 9.36 14.23
CA GLN A 275 2.58 10.11 15.10
C GLN A 275 3.61 10.92 14.31
N LEU A 276 4.02 10.46 13.12
CA LEU A 276 4.90 11.21 12.21
C LEU A 276 4.17 12.32 11.43
N GLY A 277 2.87 12.53 11.67
CA GLY A 277 2.07 13.49 10.89
C GLY A 277 1.93 13.07 9.44
N TYR A 278 1.96 11.76 9.18
CA TYR A 278 1.91 11.14 7.85
C TYR A 278 3.08 11.51 6.92
N ASN A 279 4.27 11.84 7.48
CA ASN A 279 5.51 11.86 6.71
C ASN A 279 5.85 10.44 6.23
N ALA A 280 5.09 9.97 5.25
CA ALA A 280 5.13 8.61 4.75
C ALA A 280 4.87 8.60 3.24
N ILE A 281 5.53 7.66 2.55
CA ILE A 281 5.31 7.37 1.13
C ILE A 281 4.82 5.94 0.95
N ARG A 282 4.19 5.67 -0.18
CA ARG A 282 3.81 4.29 -0.54
C ARG A 282 4.92 3.61 -1.32
N ALA A 283 5.18 2.36 -0.99
CA ALA A 283 6.14 1.50 -1.65
C ALA A 283 5.44 0.29 -2.29
N HIS A 284 5.90 -0.10 -3.48
CA HIS A 284 5.51 -1.33 -4.16
C HIS A 284 6.73 -2.24 -4.30
N SER A 285 6.57 -3.51 -3.96
CA SER A 285 7.57 -4.54 -4.19
C SER A 285 6.97 -5.70 -4.96
N VAL A 286 7.71 -6.23 -5.90
CA VAL A 286 7.42 -7.53 -6.51
C VAL A 286 8.09 -8.60 -5.66
N GLY A 287 7.34 -9.63 -5.26
CA GLY A 287 7.89 -10.69 -4.38
C GLY A 287 9.09 -11.42 -5.01
N GLU A 288 10.03 -11.82 -4.18
CA GLU A 288 11.28 -12.48 -4.61
C GLU A 288 11.01 -13.68 -5.54
N ALA A 289 10.13 -14.59 -5.13
CA ALA A 289 9.77 -15.75 -5.93
C ALA A 289 9.11 -15.37 -7.27
N GLU A 290 8.33 -14.30 -7.30
CA GLU A 290 7.67 -13.80 -8.50
C GLU A 290 8.66 -13.16 -9.47
N MET A 291 9.68 -12.44 -8.95
CA MET A 291 10.73 -11.82 -9.77
C MET A 291 11.52 -12.84 -10.61
N THR A 292 11.60 -14.09 -10.18
CA THR A 292 12.32 -15.14 -10.91
C THR A 292 11.57 -15.65 -12.14
N VAL A 293 10.24 -15.46 -12.21
CA VAL A 293 9.36 -16.02 -13.25
C VAL A 293 8.53 -14.98 -14.01
N ILE A 294 8.46 -13.75 -13.53
CA ILE A 294 7.67 -12.69 -14.15
C ILE A 294 8.23 -12.33 -15.53
N LYS A 295 7.34 -12.17 -16.52
CA LYS A 295 7.74 -11.75 -17.86
C LYS A 295 8.03 -10.26 -17.88
N LYS A 296 9.05 -9.83 -18.65
CA LYS A 296 9.47 -8.42 -18.77
C LYS A 296 8.30 -7.46 -19.05
N PRO A 297 7.40 -7.66 -20.05
CA PRO A 297 6.31 -6.72 -20.30
C PRO A 297 5.33 -6.61 -19.13
N VAL A 298 5.07 -7.72 -18.42
CA VAL A 298 4.19 -7.72 -17.25
C VAL A 298 4.82 -6.96 -16.08
N LEU A 299 6.13 -7.10 -15.88
CA LEU A 299 6.85 -6.34 -14.85
C LEU A 299 6.84 -4.84 -15.18
N GLU A 300 7.13 -4.49 -16.42
CA GLU A 300 7.13 -3.10 -16.91
C GLU A 300 5.78 -2.43 -16.66
N ASP A 301 4.68 -3.01 -17.16
CA ASP A 301 3.33 -2.52 -16.93
C ASP A 301 3.00 -2.38 -15.44
N ARG A 302 3.41 -3.36 -14.64
CA ARG A 302 3.15 -3.38 -13.20
C ARG A 302 3.84 -2.23 -12.47
N LEU A 303 5.09 -1.92 -12.81
CA LEU A 303 5.84 -0.81 -12.22
C LEU A 303 5.20 0.53 -12.61
N VAL A 304 4.86 0.72 -13.87
CA VAL A 304 4.23 1.96 -14.36
C VAL A 304 2.85 2.18 -13.72
N LEU A 305 1.99 1.14 -13.72
CA LEU A 305 0.66 1.22 -13.11
C LEU A 305 0.71 1.39 -11.58
N ALA A 306 1.75 0.88 -10.92
CA ALA A 306 1.94 1.13 -9.50
C ALA A 306 2.08 2.62 -9.20
N VAL A 307 2.87 3.33 -9.98
CA VAL A 307 3.10 4.76 -9.81
C VAL A 307 1.88 5.57 -10.24
N LYS A 308 1.39 5.33 -11.46
CA LYS A 308 0.32 6.11 -12.09
C LYS A 308 -1.03 5.94 -11.39
N ASP A 309 -1.44 4.70 -11.15
CA ASP A 309 -2.81 4.41 -10.71
C ASP A 309 -2.93 4.20 -9.20
N ARG A 310 -1.83 3.88 -8.52
CA ARG A 310 -1.83 3.53 -7.10
C ARG A 310 -1.05 4.48 -6.21
N ASN A 311 -0.57 5.59 -6.76
CA ASN A 311 0.17 6.62 -6.00
C ASN A 311 1.42 6.08 -5.29
N ILE A 312 2.12 5.10 -5.89
CA ILE A 312 3.40 4.61 -5.40
C ILE A 312 4.49 5.64 -5.69
N ARG A 313 5.39 5.85 -4.72
CA ARG A 313 6.54 6.75 -4.86
C ARG A 313 7.88 6.07 -4.58
N LEU A 314 7.84 4.77 -4.26
CA LEU A 314 9.01 3.94 -4.13
C LEU A 314 8.75 2.57 -4.78
N LEU A 315 9.50 2.26 -5.84
CA LEU A 315 9.49 0.96 -6.51
C LEU A 315 10.67 0.14 -5.98
N TYR A 316 10.37 -0.95 -5.29
CA TYR A 316 11.36 -1.80 -4.65
C TYR A 316 11.58 -3.07 -5.49
N LEU A 317 12.81 -3.26 -5.95
CA LEU A 317 13.20 -4.36 -6.83
C LEU A 317 14.06 -5.38 -6.06
N ASN A 318 13.75 -6.65 -6.25
CA ASN A 318 14.48 -7.79 -5.69
C ASN A 318 15.25 -8.53 -6.80
N ALA A 319 16.40 -9.07 -6.47
CA ALA A 319 17.24 -9.82 -7.42
C ALA A 319 17.78 -11.13 -6.82
N VAL A 320 16.97 -11.84 -6.09
CA VAL A 320 17.37 -13.10 -5.44
C VAL A 320 17.95 -14.09 -6.44
N SER A 321 19.06 -14.71 -6.06
CA SER A 321 19.69 -15.76 -6.83
C SER A 321 18.96 -17.09 -6.68
N VAL A 322 18.79 -17.81 -7.78
CA VAL A 322 18.16 -19.13 -7.80
C VAL A 322 19.13 -20.17 -8.34
N ARG A 323 19.31 -21.26 -7.61
CA ARG A 323 20.05 -22.42 -8.09
C ARG A 323 19.19 -23.20 -9.08
N ASP A 324 19.49 -23.07 -10.38
CA ASP A 324 18.82 -23.81 -11.43
C ASP A 324 19.56 -25.12 -11.71
N ALA A 325 19.09 -26.18 -11.06
CA ALA A 325 19.69 -27.52 -11.24
C ALA A 325 19.54 -28.02 -12.68
N THR A 326 18.52 -27.58 -13.42
CA THR A 326 18.28 -28.00 -14.82
C THR A 326 19.32 -27.39 -15.76
N LYS A 327 19.69 -26.14 -15.51
CA LYS A 327 20.74 -25.44 -16.29
C LYS A 327 22.12 -25.59 -15.70
N GLY A 328 22.25 -26.21 -14.51
CA GLY A 328 23.53 -26.39 -13.83
C GLY A 328 24.21 -25.07 -13.45
N GLN A 329 23.46 -24.02 -13.19
CA GLN A 329 23.98 -22.68 -12.89
C GLN A 329 23.13 -21.92 -11.89
N VAL A 330 23.70 -20.86 -11.31
CA VAL A 330 22.97 -19.87 -10.52
C VAL A 330 22.46 -18.80 -11.47
N THR A 331 21.15 -18.55 -11.44
CA THR A 331 20.48 -17.51 -12.24
C THR A 331 19.97 -16.39 -11.34
N HIS A 332 19.90 -15.18 -11.87
CA HIS A 332 19.38 -14.00 -11.19
C HIS A 332 18.70 -13.04 -12.18
N PRO A 333 17.73 -12.21 -11.74
CA PRO A 333 16.93 -11.37 -12.64
C PRO A 333 17.57 -10.01 -12.99
N LEU A 334 18.82 -9.71 -12.59
CA LEU A 334 19.44 -8.39 -12.75
C LEU A 334 19.38 -7.86 -14.18
N LYS A 335 19.72 -8.70 -15.18
CA LYS A 335 19.62 -8.30 -16.59
C LYS A 335 18.19 -7.97 -16.98
N ASN A 336 17.22 -8.79 -16.58
CA ASN A 336 15.81 -8.54 -16.87
C ASN A 336 15.32 -7.23 -16.24
N ILE A 337 15.80 -6.89 -15.05
CA ILE A 337 15.50 -5.62 -14.38
C ILE A 337 16.02 -4.43 -15.20
N VAL A 338 17.28 -4.49 -15.64
CA VAL A 338 17.87 -3.47 -16.51
C VAL A 338 17.07 -3.30 -17.80
N ASP A 339 16.76 -4.39 -18.50
CA ASP A 339 15.99 -4.38 -19.74
C ASP A 339 14.59 -3.77 -19.53
N VAL A 340 13.90 -4.10 -18.43
CA VAL A 340 12.56 -3.56 -18.09
C VAL A 340 12.62 -2.07 -17.81
N LEU A 341 13.67 -1.58 -17.17
CA LEU A 341 13.80 -0.16 -16.82
C LEU A 341 14.18 0.71 -18.03
N GLN A 342 15.16 0.26 -18.82
CA GLN A 342 15.67 1.01 -19.98
C GLN A 342 14.86 0.80 -21.26
N GLY A 343 14.17 -0.32 -21.37
CA GLY A 343 13.56 -0.78 -22.60
C GLY A 343 14.45 -1.74 -23.39
N GLU A 344 13.88 -2.38 -24.38
CA GLU A 344 14.52 -3.43 -25.18
C GLU A 344 14.31 -3.17 -26.67
N LYS A 345 15.34 -3.45 -27.46
CA LYS A 345 15.28 -3.49 -28.91
C LYS A 345 15.52 -4.94 -29.39
N ASP A 346 14.89 -5.31 -30.48
CA ASP A 346 15.18 -6.60 -31.12
C ASP A 346 16.50 -6.56 -31.93
N ASP A 347 16.85 -7.72 -32.52
CA ASP A 347 18.07 -7.87 -33.31
C ASP A 347 18.07 -7.00 -34.59
N ASP A 348 16.89 -6.58 -35.08
CA ASP A 348 16.70 -5.70 -36.22
C ASP A 348 16.75 -4.19 -35.83
N GLY A 349 16.84 -3.90 -34.52
CA GLY A 349 16.89 -2.55 -33.95
C GLY A 349 15.53 -1.92 -33.70
N ASP A 350 14.46 -2.63 -33.91
CA ASP A 350 13.10 -2.17 -33.64
C ASP A 350 12.83 -2.19 -32.11
N THR A 351 12.06 -1.20 -31.65
CA THR A 351 11.75 -1.05 -30.22
C THR A 351 10.70 -2.08 -29.80
N VAL A 352 11.11 -3.07 -29.00
CA VAL A 352 10.21 -4.05 -28.38
C VAL A 352 9.52 -3.43 -27.16
N SER A 353 10.26 -2.66 -26.35
CA SER A 353 9.76 -1.93 -25.20
C SER A 353 10.50 -0.60 -25.05
N VAL A 354 9.78 0.43 -24.62
CA VAL A 354 10.37 1.75 -24.36
C VAL A 354 10.97 1.88 -22.97
N GLY A 355 10.71 0.91 -22.09
CA GLY A 355 11.17 0.88 -20.71
C GLY A 355 10.31 1.64 -19.71
N ALA A 356 10.29 1.14 -18.47
CA ALA A 356 9.45 1.70 -17.42
C ALA A 356 9.83 3.14 -17.07
N VAL A 357 11.13 3.49 -17.06
CA VAL A 357 11.60 4.84 -16.73
C VAL A 357 11.07 5.87 -17.71
N LYS A 358 11.15 5.57 -19.01
CA LYS A 358 10.64 6.47 -20.04
C LYS A 358 9.12 6.61 -19.97
N GLN A 359 8.39 5.51 -19.75
CA GLN A 359 6.93 5.58 -19.60
C GLN A 359 6.52 6.41 -18.38
N LEU A 360 7.23 6.30 -17.25
CA LEU A 360 6.97 7.13 -16.07
C LEU A 360 7.16 8.62 -16.40
N HIS A 361 8.23 8.96 -17.09
CA HIS A 361 8.46 10.34 -17.55
C HIS A 361 7.34 10.84 -18.47
N ASP A 362 6.89 10.02 -19.42
CA ASP A 362 5.80 10.36 -20.34
C ASP A 362 4.47 10.59 -19.60
N PHE A 363 4.29 9.99 -18.42
CA PHE A 363 3.16 10.24 -17.51
C PHE A 363 3.39 11.40 -16.52
N GLY A 364 4.52 12.12 -16.62
CA GLY A 364 4.83 13.29 -15.79
C GLY A 364 5.47 12.97 -14.44
N PHE A 365 6.05 11.77 -14.27
CA PHE A 365 6.81 11.41 -13.08
C PHE A 365 8.31 11.47 -13.36
N GLU A 366 9.08 11.94 -12.37
CA GLU A 366 10.53 12.04 -12.44
C GLU A 366 11.19 11.03 -11.50
N VAL A 367 12.29 10.39 -11.94
CA VAL A 367 13.10 9.55 -11.05
C VAL A 367 13.91 10.45 -10.13
N GLY A 368 13.63 10.38 -8.82
CA GLY A 368 14.23 11.29 -7.85
C GLY A 368 13.98 10.90 -6.39
N SER A 369 14.18 11.84 -5.48
CA SER A 369 13.92 11.64 -4.04
C SER A 369 12.43 11.75 -3.75
N PRO A 370 11.77 10.67 -3.31
CA PRO A 370 10.33 10.65 -3.14
C PRO A 370 9.92 11.45 -1.89
N LYS A 371 8.92 12.30 -2.02
CA LYS A 371 8.39 13.12 -0.93
C LYS A 371 7.04 12.61 -0.47
N ALA A 372 6.74 12.82 0.82
CA ALA A 372 5.39 12.61 1.33
C ALA A 372 4.41 13.60 0.68
N PHE A 373 3.16 13.19 0.51
CA PHE A 373 2.12 14.07 -0.01
C PHE A 373 1.96 15.31 0.87
N GLN A 374 1.89 16.47 0.23
CA GLN A 374 1.51 17.72 0.89
C GLN A 374 -0.02 17.74 0.98
N VAL A 375 -0.55 17.62 2.20
CA VAL A 375 -1.99 17.53 2.39
C VAL A 375 -2.62 18.91 2.20
N GLU A 376 -3.39 19.04 1.12
CA GLU A 376 -4.17 20.23 0.83
C GLU A 376 -5.58 20.12 1.43
N HIS A 377 -6.09 21.22 1.97
CA HIS A 377 -7.38 21.29 2.60
C HIS A 377 -8.30 22.25 1.86
N ALA A 378 -9.52 21.81 1.56
CA ALA A 378 -10.55 22.71 1.02
C ALA A 378 -10.95 23.77 2.06
N PRO A 379 -11.24 25.02 1.64
CA PRO A 379 -11.81 26.02 2.53
C PRO A 379 -13.08 25.50 3.23
N ALA A 380 -13.15 25.64 4.55
CA ALA A 380 -14.27 25.13 5.36
C ALA A 380 -14.57 23.61 5.17
N GLU A 381 -13.55 22.79 4.93
CA GLU A 381 -13.67 21.35 4.61
C GLU A 381 -14.63 20.60 5.53
N LYS A 382 -14.60 20.87 6.85
CA LYS A 382 -15.50 20.22 7.82
C LYS A 382 -16.97 20.47 7.51
N VAL A 383 -17.31 21.71 7.10
CA VAL A 383 -18.69 22.08 6.74
C VAL A 383 -19.08 21.41 5.43
N LEU A 384 -18.21 21.48 4.42
CA LEU A 384 -18.44 20.84 3.12
C LEU A 384 -18.65 19.32 3.25
N ARG A 385 -17.83 18.65 4.07
CA ARG A 385 -18.00 17.21 4.40
C ARG A 385 -19.35 16.96 5.10
N GLY A 386 -19.76 17.83 6.02
CA GLY A 386 -21.08 17.73 6.67
C GLY A 386 -22.22 17.82 5.67
N ILE A 387 -22.15 18.74 4.71
CA ILE A 387 -23.16 18.90 3.64
C ILE A 387 -23.14 17.66 2.71
N ALA A 388 -21.96 17.14 2.35
CA ALA A 388 -21.83 15.91 1.57
C ALA A 388 -22.44 14.70 2.29
N MET A 389 -22.21 14.57 3.61
CA MET A 389 -22.84 13.52 4.44
C MET A 389 -24.37 13.65 4.45
N LEU A 390 -24.90 14.85 4.57
CA LEU A 390 -26.35 15.09 4.49
C LEU A 390 -26.88 14.68 3.11
N GLY A 391 -26.19 15.04 2.03
CA GLY A 391 -26.54 14.60 0.67
C GLY A 391 -26.56 13.07 0.53
N ALA A 392 -25.58 12.38 1.11
CA ALA A 392 -25.50 10.92 1.14
C ALA A 392 -26.68 10.30 1.91
N ILE A 393 -27.01 10.81 3.09
CA ILE A 393 -28.15 10.35 3.91
C ILE A 393 -29.45 10.49 3.12
N VAL A 394 -29.65 11.65 2.47
CA VAL A 394 -30.85 11.91 1.66
C VAL A 394 -30.91 10.99 0.45
N LEU A 395 -29.79 10.73 -0.22
CA LEU A 395 -29.72 9.79 -1.35
C LEU A 395 -30.13 8.37 -0.94
N VAL A 396 -29.64 7.89 0.20
CA VAL A 396 -30.04 6.59 0.76
C VAL A 396 -31.53 6.57 1.08
N ALA A 397 -32.05 7.60 1.76
CA ALA A 397 -33.47 7.67 2.11
C ALA A 397 -34.38 7.73 0.86
N LEU A 398 -33.99 8.46 -0.18
CA LEU A 398 -34.68 8.48 -1.48
C LEU A 398 -34.68 7.10 -2.14
N THR A 399 -33.56 6.40 -2.10
CA THR A 399 -33.44 5.05 -2.67
C THR A 399 -34.37 4.07 -1.95
N ILE A 400 -34.40 4.10 -0.62
CA ILE A 400 -35.36 3.31 0.18
C ILE A 400 -36.81 3.69 -0.19
N GLY A 401 -37.08 4.99 -0.36
CA GLY A 401 -38.39 5.51 -0.79
C GLY A 401 -38.83 5.08 -2.17
N LEU A 402 -37.90 4.72 -3.07
CA LEU A 402 -38.23 4.15 -4.38
C LEU A 402 -38.83 2.75 -4.27
N PHE A 403 -38.42 1.97 -3.27
CA PHE A 403 -38.95 0.64 -2.96
C PHE A 403 -40.19 0.74 -2.07
N LEU A 404 -40.10 1.47 -0.98
CA LEU A 404 -41.16 1.59 0.01
C LEU A 404 -41.38 3.08 0.37
N PRO A 405 -42.30 3.78 -0.31
CA PRO A 405 -42.51 5.22 -0.08
C PRO A 405 -42.79 5.59 1.38
N SER A 406 -43.39 4.69 2.15
CA SER A 406 -43.66 4.86 3.59
C SER A 406 -42.42 4.93 4.46
N LEU A 407 -41.33 4.34 4.03
CA LEU A 407 -40.07 4.30 4.80
C LEU A 407 -39.13 5.46 4.46
N MET A 408 -39.44 6.30 3.47
CA MET A 408 -38.60 7.42 3.08
C MET A 408 -38.36 8.40 4.26
N LEU A 409 -39.43 8.85 4.91
CA LEU A 409 -39.32 9.80 6.02
C LEU A 409 -38.69 9.16 7.28
N PRO A 410 -39.08 7.96 7.73
CA PRO A 410 -38.41 7.29 8.82
C PRO A 410 -36.92 7.08 8.58
N SER A 411 -36.51 6.67 7.37
CA SER A 411 -35.08 6.50 7.04
C SER A 411 -34.33 7.81 6.98
N LEU A 412 -34.97 8.90 6.55
CA LEU A 412 -34.37 10.24 6.58
C LEU A 412 -34.12 10.69 8.03
N ILE A 413 -35.10 10.50 8.92
CA ILE A 413 -34.96 10.84 10.34
C ILE A 413 -33.88 10.00 10.99
N ALA A 414 -33.90 8.69 10.79
CA ALA A 414 -32.88 7.78 11.31
C ALA A 414 -31.47 8.13 10.79
N GLY A 415 -31.38 8.48 9.50
CA GLY A 415 -30.13 8.93 8.88
C GLY A 415 -29.66 10.27 9.46
N ALA A 416 -30.54 11.22 9.70
CA ALA A 416 -30.21 12.51 10.31
C ALA A 416 -29.72 12.37 11.75
N VAL A 417 -30.40 11.55 12.57
CA VAL A 417 -29.98 11.22 13.96
C VAL A 417 -28.65 10.48 13.96
N GLY A 418 -28.50 9.45 13.09
CA GLY A 418 -27.24 8.73 12.92
C GLY A 418 -26.11 9.67 12.44
N GLY A 419 -26.39 10.56 11.49
CA GLY A 419 -25.42 11.54 10.99
C GLY A 419 -24.98 12.57 12.04
N ALA A 420 -25.92 13.05 12.87
CA ALA A 420 -25.57 13.90 14.01
C ALA A 420 -24.70 13.15 15.03
N GLY A 421 -25.02 11.90 15.34
CA GLY A 421 -24.19 11.03 16.16
C GLY A 421 -22.79 10.81 15.59
N LEU A 422 -22.68 10.64 14.28
CA LEU A 422 -21.41 10.53 13.56
C LEU A 422 -20.54 11.76 13.71
N TYR A 423 -21.13 12.93 13.60
CA TYR A 423 -20.42 14.21 13.74
C TYR A 423 -19.84 14.38 15.14
N VAL A 424 -20.58 13.95 16.17
CA VAL A 424 -20.16 14.02 17.58
C VAL A 424 -19.14 12.95 17.95
N LEU A 425 -19.34 11.71 17.49
CA LEU A 425 -18.52 10.55 17.89
C LEU A 425 -17.28 10.32 17.00
N SER A 426 -17.15 11.03 15.87
CA SER A 426 -16.05 10.90 14.91
C SER A 426 -15.73 9.45 14.51
N SER A 427 -16.74 8.56 14.49
CA SER A 427 -16.55 7.13 14.24
C SER A 427 -16.25 6.86 12.76
N THR A 428 -15.02 6.46 12.46
CA THR A 428 -14.57 6.10 11.10
C THR A 428 -15.40 4.97 10.49
N LEU A 429 -15.80 3.98 11.28
CA LEU A 429 -16.62 2.85 10.80
C LEU A 429 -18.00 3.29 10.32
N MET A 430 -18.64 4.22 11.04
CA MET A 430 -19.96 4.70 10.64
C MET A 430 -19.89 5.60 9.40
N VAL A 431 -18.81 6.40 9.23
CA VAL A 431 -18.58 7.17 8.00
C VAL A 431 -18.36 6.23 6.81
N GLN A 432 -17.59 5.16 6.99
CA GLN A 432 -17.42 4.12 5.96
C GLN A 432 -18.74 3.43 5.61
N ALA A 433 -19.57 3.12 6.61
CA ALA A 433 -20.88 2.52 6.38
C ALA A 433 -21.80 3.46 5.58
N LEU A 434 -21.86 4.75 5.92
CA LEU A 434 -22.63 5.73 5.15
C LEU A 434 -22.11 5.88 3.72
N ALA A 435 -20.78 5.91 3.53
CA ALA A 435 -20.15 5.96 2.21
C ALA A 435 -20.51 4.73 1.37
N LEU A 436 -20.49 3.52 1.98
CA LEU A 436 -20.91 2.29 1.32
C LEU A 436 -22.39 2.32 0.92
N LEU A 437 -23.26 2.75 1.83
CA LEU A 437 -24.70 2.89 1.55
C LEU A 437 -24.96 3.88 0.42
N ALA A 438 -24.28 5.02 0.40
CA ALA A 438 -24.40 6.00 -0.68
C ALA A 438 -23.92 5.46 -2.01
N ALA A 439 -22.79 4.74 -2.02
CA ALA A 439 -22.22 4.10 -3.21
C ALA A 439 -23.15 3.02 -3.80
N ILE A 440 -23.89 2.29 -2.96
CA ILE A 440 -24.90 1.32 -3.39
C ILE A 440 -26.18 2.03 -3.84
N ALA A 441 -26.59 3.08 -3.14
CA ALA A 441 -27.86 3.77 -3.37
C ALA A 441 -27.91 4.47 -4.73
N ALA A 442 -26.83 5.15 -5.15
CA ALA A 442 -26.83 5.92 -6.39
C ALA A 442 -27.09 5.07 -7.64
N PRO A 443 -26.32 3.99 -7.94
CA PRO A 443 -26.60 3.16 -9.12
C PRO A 443 -27.94 2.43 -9.01
N THR A 444 -28.34 1.99 -7.81
CA THR A 444 -29.63 1.39 -7.59
C THR A 444 -30.77 2.35 -7.92
N ALA A 445 -30.74 3.59 -7.39
CA ALA A 445 -31.73 4.62 -7.67
C ALA A 445 -31.76 4.98 -9.18
N ALA A 446 -30.59 5.13 -9.79
CA ALA A 446 -30.45 5.48 -11.19
C ALA A 446 -31.16 4.45 -12.10
N VAL A 447 -30.89 3.17 -11.89
CA VAL A 447 -31.49 2.09 -12.70
C VAL A 447 -32.96 1.89 -12.36
N VAL A 448 -33.37 1.98 -11.10
CA VAL A 448 -34.81 1.93 -10.73
C VAL A 448 -35.59 3.07 -11.36
N LEU A 449 -35.07 4.29 -11.39
CA LEU A 449 -35.70 5.43 -12.06
C LEU A 449 -35.74 5.25 -13.57
N LEU A 450 -34.72 4.65 -14.18
CA LEU A 450 -34.70 4.27 -15.60
C LEU A 450 -35.84 3.28 -15.88
N VAL A 451 -35.96 2.21 -15.09
CA VAL A 451 -37.02 1.20 -15.25
C VAL A 451 -38.41 1.84 -15.12
N LYS A 452 -38.60 2.72 -14.12
CA LYS A 452 -39.86 3.48 -13.99
C LYS A 452 -40.17 4.33 -15.23
N ARG A 453 -39.16 5.01 -15.78
CA ARG A 453 -39.34 5.86 -16.96
C ARG A 453 -39.66 5.07 -18.21
N ILE A 454 -38.96 3.94 -18.42
CA ILE A 454 -39.24 3.04 -19.58
C ILE A 454 -40.67 2.51 -19.51
N ARG A 455 -41.18 2.14 -18.33
CA ARG A 455 -42.57 1.69 -18.17
C ARG A 455 -43.56 2.79 -18.54
N VAL A 456 -43.38 4.00 -18.01
CA VAL A 456 -44.25 5.14 -18.35
C VAL A 456 -44.24 5.43 -19.85
N LEU A 457 -43.08 5.34 -20.48
CA LEU A 457 -42.97 5.53 -21.94
C LEU A 457 -43.66 4.40 -22.71
N ARG A 458 -43.51 3.16 -22.25
CA ARG A 458 -44.16 1.99 -22.87
C ARG A 458 -45.69 2.07 -22.74
N ASP A 459 -46.17 2.38 -21.55
CA ASP A 459 -47.61 2.39 -21.24
C ASP A 459 -48.31 3.65 -21.81
N GLY A 460 -47.54 4.73 -22.09
CA GLY A 460 -48.03 5.97 -22.71
C GLY A 460 -47.82 6.08 -24.24
N ALA A 461 -47.12 5.13 -24.83
CA ALA A 461 -46.93 5.07 -26.28
C ALA A 461 -48.19 4.52 -26.95
N GLY A 462 -49.20 5.38 -27.13
CA GLY A 462 -50.20 5.12 -28.18
C GLY A 462 -49.50 4.97 -29.53
N GLU A 463 -50.17 4.33 -30.51
CA GLU A 463 -49.70 3.86 -31.83
C GLU A 463 -48.92 4.82 -32.76
N GLN A 464 -48.48 5.98 -32.25
CA GLN A 464 -47.65 6.90 -33.04
C GLN A 464 -46.19 6.41 -33.09
N ALA A 465 -45.80 5.87 -34.22
CA ALA A 465 -44.45 5.44 -34.54
C ALA A 465 -43.48 6.63 -34.50
N MET A 466 -42.78 6.83 -33.36
CA MET A 466 -41.65 7.77 -33.29
C MET A 466 -40.59 7.41 -34.35
N SER A 467 -40.02 8.42 -35.02
CA SER A 467 -38.92 8.20 -35.93
C SER A 467 -37.73 7.52 -35.26
N PRO A 468 -36.95 6.69 -35.97
CA PRO A 468 -35.78 6.02 -35.41
C PRO A 468 -34.80 6.97 -34.72
N LEU A 469 -34.64 8.19 -35.24
CA LEU A 469 -33.76 9.23 -34.70
C LEU A 469 -34.24 9.74 -33.34
N HIS A 470 -35.54 9.94 -33.16
CA HIS A 470 -36.14 10.33 -31.89
C HIS A 470 -36.01 9.22 -30.83
N ARG A 471 -36.13 7.94 -31.24
CA ARG A 471 -35.89 6.81 -30.31
C ARG A 471 -34.44 6.74 -29.86
N LEU A 472 -33.50 6.92 -30.79
CA LEU A 472 -32.07 6.95 -30.49
C LEU A 472 -31.71 8.12 -29.53
N GLY A 473 -32.20 9.33 -29.84
CA GLY A 473 -31.98 10.50 -28.97
C GLY A 473 -32.58 10.32 -27.58
N GLY A 474 -33.78 9.73 -27.47
CA GLY A 474 -34.40 9.40 -26.20
C GLY A 474 -33.61 8.35 -25.40
N ALA A 475 -33.11 7.31 -26.06
CA ALA A 475 -32.27 6.28 -25.41
C ALA A 475 -30.94 6.87 -24.93
N LEU A 476 -30.27 7.70 -25.73
CA LEU A 476 -29.04 8.37 -25.35
C LEU A 476 -29.24 9.29 -24.16
N LEU A 477 -30.32 10.09 -24.13
CA LEU A 477 -30.66 10.94 -23.00
C LEU A 477 -30.90 10.15 -21.72
N LEU A 478 -31.61 9.02 -21.82
CA LEU A 478 -31.82 8.14 -20.67
C LEU A 478 -30.51 7.51 -20.18
N PHE A 479 -29.64 7.08 -21.09
CA PHE A 479 -28.33 6.57 -20.77
C PHE A 479 -27.49 7.63 -20.01
N VAL A 480 -27.31 8.81 -20.57
CA VAL A 480 -26.54 9.90 -19.96
C VAL A 480 -27.09 10.25 -18.58
N ARG A 481 -28.42 10.40 -18.45
CA ARG A 481 -29.08 10.69 -17.17
C ARG A 481 -28.80 9.60 -16.13
N THR A 482 -28.89 8.32 -16.51
CA THR A 482 -28.66 7.20 -15.61
C THR A 482 -27.21 7.15 -15.17
N THR A 483 -26.27 7.39 -16.10
CA THR A 483 -24.84 7.46 -15.81
C THR A 483 -24.51 8.59 -14.84
N ILE A 484 -24.97 9.81 -15.09
CA ILE A 484 -24.74 10.96 -14.20
C ILE A 484 -25.28 10.67 -12.79
N LEU A 485 -26.49 10.12 -12.69
CA LEU A 485 -27.08 9.80 -11.39
C LEU A 485 -26.33 8.68 -10.66
N SER A 486 -25.86 7.67 -11.38
CA SER A 486 -25.01 6.61 -10.80
C SER A 486 -23.69 7.16 -10.28
N LEU A 487 -23.08 8.11 -10.99
CA LEU A 487 -21.81 8.74 -10.60
C LEU A 487 -21.97 9.78 -9.48
N ALA A 488 -23.20 10.19 -9.13
CA ALA A 488 -23.43 11.20 -8.09
C ALA A 488 -22.90 10.81 -6.70
N ALA A 489 -22.77 9.49 -6.42
CA ALA A 489 -22.16 9.03 -5.18
C ALA A 489 -20.63 9.22 -5.12
N VAL A 490 -19.94 9.28 -6.26
CA VAL A 490 -18.47 9.32 -6.32
C VAL A 490 -17.92 10.54 -5.54
N PRO A 491 -18.29 11.79 -5.85
CA PRO A 491 -17.79 12.94 -5.11
C PRO A 491 -18.24 12.94 -3.63
N LEU A 492 -19.45 12.44 -3.32
CA LEU A 492 -19.89 12.29 -1.94
C LEU A 492 -19.00 11.33 -1.13
N VAL A 493 -18.71 10.15 -1.70
CA VAL A 493 -17.85 9.14 -1.06
C VAL A 493 -16.43 9.68 -0.90
N VAL A 494 -15.86 10.29 -1.94
CA VAL A 494 -14.53 10.89 -1.89
C VAL A 494 -14.45 11.94 -0.78
N ALA A 495 -15.42 12.86 -0.69
CA ALA A 495 -15.43 13.88 0.34
C ALA A 495 -15.56 13.31 1.75
N MET A 496 -16.40 12.27 1.96
CA MET A 496 -16.55 11.61 3.25
C MET A 496 -15.29 10.88 3.69
N LEU A 497 -14.58 10.24 2.76
CA LEU A 497 -13.37 9.44 3.01
C LEU A 497 -12.07 10.22 2.71
N ASN A 498 -12.14 11.55 2.59
CA ASN A 498 -10.96 12.39 2.36
C ASN A 498 -10.10 12.48 3.62
N HIS A 499 -9.19 11.51 3.77
CA HIS A 499 -8.18 11.50 4.81
C HIS A 499 -6.94 10.82 4.27
N ILE A 500 -5.76 11.37 4.56
CA ILE A 500 -4.47 10.89 4.04
C ILE A 500 -4.20 9.41 4.34
N SER A 501 -4.77 8.86 5.42
CA SER A 501 -4.64 7.43 5.74
C SER A 501 -5.27 6.51 4.69
N TYR A 502 -6.25 6.97 3.90
CA TYR A 502 -6.78 6.21 2.77
C TYR A 502 -5.86 6.30 1.55
N SER A 503 -5.29 7.47 1.25
CA SER A 503 -4.31 7.61 0.16
C SER A 503 -3.04 6.80 0.43
N LEU A 504 -2.65 6.66 1.71
CA LEU A 504 -1.53 5.80 2.14
C LEU A 504 -1.92 4.33 2.37
N VAL A 505 -3.19 3.95 2.15
CA VAL A 505 -3.73 2.58 2.35
C VAL A 505 -3.52 2.05 3.79
N LEU A 506 -3.34 2.92 4.75
CA LEU A 506 -3.30 2.58 6.19
C LEU A 506 -4.69 2.23 6.73
N GLN A 507 -5.73 2.76 6.10
CA GLN A 507 -7.11 2.40 6.32
C GLN A 507 -7.70 1.84 5.03
N GLN A 508 -8.29 0.66 5.10
CA GLN A 508 -8.95 0.03 3.96
C GLN A 508 -10.47 0.24 4.06
N PHE A 509 -11.08 0.54 2.92
CA PHE A 509 -12.53 0.57 2.81
C PHE A 509 -13.05 -0.86 2.82
N ARG A 510 -13.93 -1.17 3.80
CA ARG A 510 -14.53 -2.49 3.94
C ARG A 510 -15.83 -2.57 3.16
N GLY A 511 -16.10 -3.69 2.50
CA GLY A 511 -17.37 -3.94 1.83
C GLY A 511 -17.35 -3.75 0.31
N VAL A 512 -16.19 -3.69 -0.33
CA VAL A 512 -16.06 -3.58 -1.80
C VAL A 512 -16.81 -4.71 -2.53
N SER A 513 -16.74 -5.94 -2.02
CA SER A 513 -17.48 -7.08 -2.59
C SER A 513 -19.01 -6.87 -2.54
N VAL A 514 -19.51 -6.27 -1.45
CA VAL A 514 -20.94 -5.92 -1.31
C VAL A 514 -21.33 -4.83 -2.30
N LEU A 515 -20.44 -3.86 -2.55
CA LEU A 515 -20.67 -2.80 -3.52
C LEU A 515 -20.89 -3.32 -4.95
N HIS A 516 -20.19 -4.37 -5.34
CA HIS A 516 -20.35 -4.97 -6.68
C HIS A 516 -21.67 -5.74 -6.85
N LEU A 517 -22.11 -6.44 -5.82
CA LEU A 517 -23.25 -7.35 -5.91
C LEU A 517 -24.58 -6.70 -5.52
N LEU A 518 -24.58 -5.87 -4.48
CA LEU A 518 -25.83 -5.40 -3.87
C LEU A 518 -26.67 -4.49 -4.78
N PRO A 519 -26.12 -3.57 -5.58
CA PRO A 519 -26.91 -2.78 -6.53
C PRO A 519 -27.65 -3.66 -7.53
N ILE A 520 -26.99 -4.71 -8.06
CA ILE A 520 -27.57 -5.65 -9.02
C ILE A 520 -28.72 -6.42 -8.37
N ALA A 521 -28.48 -6.97 -7.17
CA ALA A 521 -29.50 -7.71 -6.41
C ALA A 521 -30.72 -6.83 -6.06
N LEU A 522 -30.49 -5.57 -5.68
CA LEU A 522 -31.56 -4.62 -5.38
C LEU A 522 -32.37 -4.25 -6.60
N VAL A 523 -31.72 -4.03 -7.75
CA VAL A 523 -32.43 -3.76 -9.01
C VAL A 523 -33.25 -4.98 -9.44
N ALA A 524 -32.68 -6.17 -9.38
CA ALA A 524 -33.41 -7.43 -9.67
C ALA A 524 -34.62 -7.59 -8.75
N LEU A 525 -34.43 -7.37 -7.44
CA LEU A 525 -35.51 -7.37 -6.45
C LEU A 525 -36.60 -6.35 -6.82
N TYR A 526 -36.22 -5.12 -7.20
CA TYR A 526 -37.17 -4.10 -7.60
C TYR A 526 -37.99 -4.53 -8.83
N VAL A 527 -37.33 -5.04 -9.86
CA VAL A 527 -38.01 -5.52 -11.09
C VAL A 527 -38.96 -6.65 -10.77
N PHE A 528 -38.56 -7.58 -9.90
CA PHE A 528 -39.41 -8.70 -9.48
C PHE A 528 -40.62 -8.23 -8.66
N LEU A 529 -40.43 -7.33 -7.68
CA LEU A 529 -41.51 -6.82 -6.84
C LEU A 529 -42.55 -6.01 -7.60
N TYR A 530 -42.10 -5.22 -8.58
CA TYR A 530 -42.94 -4.26 -9.28
C TYR A 530 -43.15 -4.58 -10.78
N GLY A 531 -42.52 -5.66 -11.29
CA GLY A 531 -42.51 -5.98 -12.72
C GLY A 531 -43.72 -6.76 -13.22
N SER A 532 -44.28 -7.60 -12.40
CA SER A 532 -45.49 -8.36 -12.72
C SER A 532 -46.73 -7.60 -12.23
N GLY A 533 -47.81 -7.58 -12.99
CA GLY A 533 -49.06 -6.86 -12.64
C GLY A 533 -49.76 -7.29 -11.33
N ASN A 534 -49.09 -8.11 -10.52
CA ASN A 534 -49.54 -8.56 -9.20
C ASN A 534 -49.26 -7.51 -8.11
N THR A 535 -49.88 -7.63 -6.95
CA THR A 535 -49.59 -6.74 -5.80
C THR A 535 -48.17 -7.00 -5.27
N VAL A 536 -47.52 -5.97 -4.78
CA VAL A 536 -46.17 -6.03 -4.19
C VAL A 536 -46.12 -7.09 -3.07
N VAL A 537 -47.15 -7.15 -2.24
CA VAL A 537 -47.26 -8.16 -1.16
C VAL A 537 -47.37 -9.57 -1.70
N GLY A 538 -48.12 -9.77 -2.80
CA GLY A 538 -48.24 -11.06 -3.46
C GLY A 538 -46.91 -11.54 -4.07
N ASN A 539 -46.17 -10.63 -4.67
CA ASN A 539 -44.84 -10.92 -5.21
C ASN A 539 -43.80 -11.19 -4.11
N ALA A 540 -43.84 -10.44 -3.01
CA ALA A 540 -42.97 -10.70 -1.85
C ALA A 540 -43.22 -12.07 -1.23
N LYS A 541 -44.50 -12.46 -1.10
CA LYS A 541 -44.86 -13.83 -0.64
C LYS A 541 -44.33 -14.91 -1.57
N LYS A 542 -44.34 -14.69 -2.89
CA LYS A 542 -43.77 -15.65 -3.86
C LYS A 542 -42.27 -15.82 -3.68
N ILE A 543 -41.52 -14.70 -3.46
CA ILE A 543 -40.08 -14.77 -3.17
C ILE A 543 -39.82 -15.59 -1.90
N LEU A 544 -40.54 -15.29 -0.84
CA LEU A 544 -40.36 -15.98 0.45
C LEU A 544 -40.77 -17.48 0.40
N ALA A 545 -41.65 -17.83 -0.54
CA ALA A 545 -42.08 -19.22 -0.75
C ALA A 545 -41.17 -19.99 -1.74
N MET A 546 -40.21 -19.34 -2.41
CA MET A 546 -39.26 -20.03 -3.27
C MET A 546 -38.29 -20.87 -2.44
N PRO A 547 -38.11 -22.15 -2.79
CA PRO A 547 -37.11 -22.96 -2.09
C PRO A 547 -35.71 -22.37 -2.33
N LEU A 548 -34.86 -22.42 -1.31
CA LEU A 548 -33.48 -21.90 -1.35
C LEU A 548 -32.67 -22.40 -2.56
N THR A 549 -32.96 -23.60 -3.04
CA THR A 549 -32.38 -24.19 -4.26
C THR A 549 -32.72 -23.43 -5.53
N ALA A 550 -33.92 -22.84 -5.66
CA ALA A 550 -34.32 -22.06 -6.82
C ALA A 550 -33.71 -20.64 -6.81
N LEU A 551 -33.38 -20.12 -5.63
CA LEU A 551 -32.61 -18.88 -5.48
C LEU A 551 -31.14 -19.04 -5.93
N TRP A 552 -30.56 -20.22 -5.69
CA TRP A 552 -29.19 -20.56 -6.12
C TRP A 552 -29.07 -20.71 -7.65
N THR A 553 -30.06 -21.31 -8.29
CA THR A 553 -30.06 -21.51 -9.76
C THR A 553 -30.41 -20.26 -10.56
N ALA A 554 -31.05 -19.25 -9.95
CA ALA A 554 -31.35 -17.98 -10.59
C ALA A 554 -30.21 -16.94 -10.45
N GLY A 555 -29.19 -17.22 -9.68
CA GLY A 555 -28.03 -16.35 -9.41
C GLY A 555 -26.69 -16.88 -9.96
N GLY A 556 -26.70 -18.00 -10.72
CA GLY A 556 -25.53 -18.59 -11.37
C GLY A 556 -25.37 -18.16 -12.81
#